data_ed4258d31c28687bfbb11e4632e65aeb
#
_entry.id   ed4258d31c28687bfbb11e4632e65aeb
#
_cell.length_a   1.000
_cell.length_b   1.000
_cell.length_c   1.000
_cell.angle_alpha   90.00
_cell.angle_beta   90.00
_cell.angle_gamma   90.00
#
_symmetry.space_group_name_H-M   'P 1'
#
loop_
_entity.id
_entity.type
_entity.pdbx_description
1 polymer ?
#
loop_
_entity_poly.entity_id
_entity_poly.type
_entity_poly.pdbx_seq_one_letter_code
_entity_poly.pdbx_strand_id
1 'polypeptide(L)'
;MAETNAQDILKKSDDVRNPPRAFSLVTTLISYKNGQQHEKSELKLYSRPDENGGQYHSLLRFISPQRDAGKLTLKSGRDLWMYDPNSKASVPISPQQRLLGQASNGDVVTANWAADYSASLIAEETIKDGDKQDRDCYRLHLTATNPDAAYPAMELWVDKTSFKSHKAEFYALNGSLLKTTYYRRYDSVLDGERPTEAVIIDGINSQLVTVIRNQQFEWSDVPASWFQRDFLPHIRDN
;
A
#
# COMPACT_ATOMS: atom_id res chain seq x y z
N MET A 1 -7.45 -18.54 -28.17
CA MET A 1 -6.90 -18.22 -26.83
C MET A 1 -7.73 -17.06 -26.31
N ALA A 2 -8.30 -17.14 -25.11
CA ALA A 2 -9.03 -16.01 -24.54
C ALA A 2 -8.05 -14.84 -24.38
N GLU A 3 -8.41 -13.66 -24.90
CA GLU A 3 -7.65 -12.44 -24.75
C GLU A 3 -7.47 -12.17 -23.25
N THR A 4 -6.24 -12.09 -22.80
CA THR A 4 -5.94 -11.92 -21.36
C THR A 4 -6.38 -10.52 -20.96
N ASN A 5 -7.48 -10.42 -20.23
CA ASN A 5 -8.06 -9.14 -19.82
C ASN A 5 -7.17 -8.48 -18.77
N ALA A 6 -6.66 -7.29 -19.05
CA ALA A 6 -5.79 -6.53 -18.15
C ALA A 6 -6.42 -6.29 -16.78
N GLN A 7 -7.75 -6.05 -16.72
CA GLN A 7 -8.47 -5.86 -15.46
C GLN A 7 -8.52 -7.15 -14.62
N ASP A 8 -8.61 -8.32 -15.26
CA ASP A 8 -8.56 -9.61 -14.57
C ASP A 8 -7.16 -9.91 -14.02
N ILE A 9 -6.09 -9.53 -14.76
CA ILE A 9 -4.70 -9.63 -14.26
C ILE A 9 -4.54 -8.76 -13.01
N LEU A 10 -5.01 -7.51 -13.07
CA LEU A 10 -4.93 -6.58 -11.93
C LEU A 10 -5.67 -7.13 -10.71
N LYS A 11 -6.89 -7.65 -10.90
CA LYS A 11 -7.68 -8.26 -9.83
C LYS A 11 -6.97 -9.45 -9.19
N LYS A 12 -6.42 -10.37 -10.00
CA LYS A 12 -5.64 -11.51 -9.49
C LYS A 12 -4.40 -11.06 -8.72
N SER A 13 -3.75 -9.98 -9.17
CA SER A 13 -2.60 -9.40 -8.45
C SER A 13 -3.02 -8.77 -7.11
N ASP A 14 -4.19 -8.14 -7.04
CA ASP A 14 -4.77 -7.66 -5.77
C ASP A 14 -5.11 -8.82 -4.83
N ASP A 15 -5.66 -9.93 -5.33
CA ASP A 15 -5.96 -11.13 -4.53
C ASP A 15 -4.69 -11.76 -3.93
N VAL A 16 -3.56 -11.73 -4.65
CA VAL A 16 -2.25 -12.14 -4.11
C VAL A 16 -1.79 -11.19 -3.02
N ARG A 17 -1.96 -9.89 -3.20
CA ARG A 17 -1.43 -8.86 -2.32
C ARG A 17 -2.27 -8.67 -1.06
N ASN A 18 -3.60 -8.77 -1.17
CA ASN A 18 -4.54 -8.41 -0.12
C ASN A 18 -5.20 -9.64 0.52
N PRO A 19 -5.19 -9.77 1.86
CA PRO A 19 -5.92 -10.82 2.56
C PRO A 19 -7.45 -10.69 2.37
N PRO A 20 -8.19 -11.81 2.18
CA PRO A 20 -9.63 -11.78 1.90
C PRO A 20 -10.50 -11.57 3.15
N ARG A 21 -9.93 -11.57 4.33
CA ARG A 21 -10.62 -11.39 5.63
C ARG A 21 -9.93 -10.31 6.45
N ALA A 22 -10.55 -9.88 7.53
CA ALA A 22 -9.98 -8.94 8.48
C ALA A 22 -8.66 -9.45 9.07
N PHE A 23 -7.64 -8.60 9.10
CA PHE A 23 -6.29 -8.94 9.56
C PHE A 23 -5.60 -7.76 10.22
N SER A 24 -4.51 -8.05 10.91
CA SER A 24 -3.57 -7.04 11.39
C SER A 24 -2.13 -7.42 11.07
N LEU A 25 -1.27 -6.44 11.07
CA LEU A 25 0.17 -6.59 10.91
C LEU A 25 0.92 -5.41 11.52
N VAL A 26 2.22 -5.58 11.74
CA VAL A 26 3.11 -4.48 12.10
C VAL A 26 3.90 -4.05 10.87
N THR A 27 3.84 -2.75 10.56
CA THR A 27 4.60 -2.13 9.47
C THR A 27 5.74 -1.31 10.03
N THR A 28 6.96 -1.57 9.56
CA THR A 28 8.13 -0.73 9.83
C THR A 28 8.48 0.05 8.56
N LEU A 29 8.55 1.37 8.68
CA LEU A 29 9.01 2.30 7.64
C LEU A 29 10.43 2.74 7.97
N ILE A 30 11.36 2.63 7.03
CA ILE A 30 12.74 3.08 7.21
C ILE A 30 13.14 3.90 5.99
N SER A 31 13.45 5.19 6.18
CA SER A 31 13.98 6.04 5.12
C SER A 31 15.51 6.05 5.13
N TYR A 32 16.08 6.10 3.94
CA TYR A 32 17.51 6.17 3.69
C TYR A 32 17.82 7.37 2.79
N LYS A 33 18.94 8.02 3.06
CA LYS A 33 19.51 9.06 2.23
C LYS A 33 21.00 8.76 2.04
N ASN A 34 21.44 8.65 0.78
CA ASN A 34 22.81 8.28 0.43
C ASN A 34 23.27 6.98 1.11
N GLY A 35 22.39 5.98 1.18
CA GLY A 35 22.66 4.69 1.81
C GLY A 35 22.65 4.69 3.36
N GLN A 36 22.49 5.83 4.00
CA GLN A 36 22.42 5.94 5.47
C GLN A 36 20.98 6.04 5.94
N GLN A 37 20.63 5.30 7.00
CA GLN A 37 19.32 5.39 7.63
C GLN A 37 19.12 6.81 8.21
N HIS A 38 17.97 7.41 7.86
CA HIS A 38 17.59 8.75 8.28
C HIS A 38 16.47 8.73 9.32
N GLU A 39 15.34 8.10 9.01
CA GLU A 39 14.18 8.01 9.90
C GLU A 39 13.65 6.59 9.95
N LYS A 40 13.01 6.26 11.07
CA LYS A 40 12.28 5.00 11.25
C LYS A 40 10.96 5.27 11.97
N SER A 41 9.91 4.59 11.53
CA SER A 41 8.60 4.58 12.19
C SER A 41 8.04 3.17 12.22
N GLU A 42 7.27 2.87 13.26
CA GLU A 42 6.58 1.59 13.40
C GLU A 42 5.09 1.84 13.63
N LEU A 43 4.25 1.07 12.94
CA LEU A 43 2.82 1.21 12.90
C LEU A 43 2.16 -0.16 13.07
N LYS A 44 1.04 -0.24 13.78
CA LYS A 44 0.14 -1.39 13.72
C LYS A 44 -0.98 -1.07 12.73
N LEU A 45 -1.13 -1.90 11.72
CA LEU A 45 -2.22 -1.84 10.75
C LEU A 45 -3.30 -2.86 11.16
N TYR A 46 -4.54 -2.40 11.17
CA TYR A 46 -5.75 -3.23 11.15
C TYR A 46 -6.49 -2.96 9.86
N SER A 47 -6.91 -4.01 9.18
CA SER A 47 -7.59 -3.86 7.89
C SER A 47 -8.67 -4.92 7.71
N ARG A 48 -9.74 -4.56 7.01
CA ARG A 48 -10.82 -5.47 6.61
C ARG A 48 -11.36 -5.09 5.24
N PRO A 49 -11.74 -6.05 4.40
CA PRO A 49 -12.46 -5.75 3.17
C PRO A 49 -13.84 -5.14 3.52
N ASP A 50 -14.32 -4.24 2.67
CA ASP A 50 -15.70 -3.75 2.74
C ASP A 50 -16.67 -4.90 2.41
N GLU A 51 -17.75 -5.01 3.18
CA GLU A 51 -18.75 -6.08 3.04
C GLU A 51 -19.51 -6.03 1.69
N ASN A 52 -19.60 -4.83 1.11
CA ASN A 52 -20.22 -4.61 -0.20
C ASN A 52 -19.22 -4.76 -1.36
N GLY A 53 -17.98 -5.14 -1.09
CA GLY A 53 -16.89 -5.20 -2.05
C GLY A 53 -16.25 -3.83 -2.32
N GLY A 54 -15.24 -3.80 -3.18
CA GLY A 54 -14.50 -2.59 -3.51
C GLY A 54 -13.25 -2.43 -2.64
N GLN A 55 -13.18 -1.38 -1.83
CA GLN A 55 -12.00 -1.06 -1.05
C GLN A 55 -11.93 -1.77 0.30
N TYR A 56 -10.80 -1.57 0.99
CA TYR A 56 -10.59 -1.97 2.38
C TYR A 56 -10.79 -0.79 3.30
N HIS A 57 -11.31 -1.06 4.50
CA HIS A 57 -11.18 -0.17 5.64
C HIS A 57 -9.85 -0.46 6.32
N SER A 58 -9.08 0.56 6.66
CA SER A 58 -7.78 0.42 7.32
C SER A 58 -7.64 1.41 8.46
N LEU A 59 -7.11 0.93 9.59
CA LEU A 59 -6.73 1.75 10.73
C LEU A 59 -5.26 1.53 11.00
N LEU A 60 -4.45 2.58 10.88
CA LEU A 60 -3.05 2.60 11.26
C LEU A 60 -2.90 3.27 12.61
N ARG A 61 -2.18 2.62 13.52
CA ARG A 61 -1.79 3.18 14.80
C ARG A 61 -0.28 3.35 14.85
N PHE A 62 0.16 4.54 15.13
CA PHE A 62 1.58 4.83 15.31
C PHE A 62 2.08 4.28 16.65
N ILE A 63 3.13 3.46 16.60
CA ILE A 63 3.81 2.87 17.77
C ILE A 63 5.06 3.68 18.10
N SER A 64 5.87 3.98 17.10
CA SER A 64 7.09 4.77 17.23
C SER A 64 7.31 5.68 16.03
N PRO A 65 8.05 6.80 16.19
CA PRO A 65 8.71 7.30 17.39
C PRO A 65 7.71 7.84 18.44
N GLN A 66 8.17 8.04 19.67
CA GLN A 66 7.33 8.49 20.79
C GLN A 66 6.52 9.77 20.51
N ARG A 67 7.07 10.71 19.72
CA ARG A 67 6.37 11.95 19.32
C ARG A 67 5.10 11.71 18.51
N ASP A 68 5.00 10.55 17.86
CA ASP A 68 3.87 10.19 16.99
C ASP A 68 3.03 9.04 17.58
N ALA A 69 3.50 8.43 18.67
CA ALA A 69 2.83 7.30 19.31
C ALA A 69 1.39 7.64 19.70
N GLY A 70 0.48 6.74 19.38
CA GLY A 70 -0.96 6.88 19.64
C GLY A 70 -1.73 7.66 18.58
N LYS A 71 -1.07 8.35 17.62
CA LYS A 71 -1.77 8.91 16.45
C LYS A 71 -2.40 7.78 15.64
N LEU A 72 -3.55 8.08 15.04
CA LEU A 72 -4.29 7.13 14.21
C LEU A 72 -4.47 7.70 12.80
N THR A 73 -4.36 6.84 11.79
CA THR A 73 -4.80 7.14 10.43
C THR A 73 -5.91 6.16 10.07
N LEU A 74 -7.07 6.68 9.73
CA LEU A 74 -8.23 5.91 9.32
C LEU A 74 -8.46 6.08 7.81
N LYS A 75 -8.54 4.96 7.08
CA LYS A 75 -9.15 4.89 5.75
C LYS A 75 -10.50 4.22 5.88
N SER A 76 -11.57 4.93 5.51
CA SER A 76 -12.92 4.39 5.46
C SER A 76 -13.53 4.73 4.09
N GLY A 77 -13.69 3.71 3.25
CA GLY A 77 -14.03 3.93 1.85
C GLY A 77 -12.95 4.75 1.13
N ARG A 78 -13.31 5.96 0.67
CA ARG A 78 -12.40 6.91 0.01
C ARG A 78 -11.78 7.92 0.94
N ASP A 79 -12.35 8.12 2.13
CA ASP A 79 -11.91 9.12 3.09
C ASP A 79 -10.70 8.65 3.88
N LEU A 80 -9.72 9.55 4.02
CA LEU A 80 -8.59 9.41 4.93
C LEU A 80 -8.64 10.49 6.01
N TRP A 81 -8.48 10.06 7.25
CA TRP A 81 -8.46 10.92 8.43
C TRP A 81 -7.26 10.64 9.29
N MET A 82 -6.65 11.69 9.82
CA MET A 82 -5.64 11.57 10.89
C MET A 82 -6.25 12.08 12.20
N TYR A 83 -6.14 11.28 13.26
CA TYR A 83 -6.50 11.66 14.63
C TYR A 83 -5.23 11.79 15.48
N ASP A 84 -5.09 12.90 16.17
CA ASP A 84 -4.03 13.12 17.16
C ASP A 84 -4.64 13.14 18.57
N PRO A 85 -4.27 12.19 19.46
CA PRO A 85 -4.82 12.09 20.81
C PRO A 85 -4.43 13.29 21.70
N ASN A 86 -3.36 14.01 21.39
CA ASN A 86 -2.94 15.18 22.17
C ASN A 86 -3.86 16.38 21.92
N SER A 87 -4.16 16.67 20.66
CA SER A 87 -5.09 17.75 20.28
C SER A 87 -6.55 17.32 20.31
N LYS A 88 -6.82 15.99 20.34
CA LYS A 88 -8.14 15.38 20.19
C LYS A 88 -8.83 15.77 18.88
N ALA A 89 -8.05 16.14 17.86
CA ALA A 89 -8.54 16.59 16.57
C ALA A 89 -8.46 15.45 15.53
N SER A 90 -9.53 15.33 14.72
CA SER A 90 -9.53 14.53 13.49
C SER A 90 -9.51 15.46 12.30
N VAL A 91 -8.49 15.34 11.46
CA VAL A 91 -8.32 16.15 10.24
C VAL A 91 -8.31 15.25 9.01
N PRO A 92 -8.94 15.69 7.89
CA PRO A 92 -8.83 14.97 6.63
C PRO A 92 -7.40 15.07 6.11
N ILE A 93 -6.91 13.97 5.53
CA ILE A 93 -5.59 13.92 4.88
C ILE A 93 -5.73 13.29 3.50
N SER A 94 -4.73 13.56 2.63
CA SER A 94 -4.68 12.99 1.29
C SER A 94 -3.90 11.68 1.26
N PRO A 95 -4.29 10.70 0.41
CA PRO A 95 -3.49 9.49 0.21
C PRO A 95 -2.10 9.78 -0.37
N GLN A 96 -1.93 10.87 -1.15
CA GLN A 96 -0.64 11.31 -1.69
C GLN A 96 0.24 11.99 -0.64
N GLN A 97 -0.32 12.46 0.46
CA GLN A 97 0.44 13.12 1.52
C GLN A 97 1.52 12.19 2.06
N ARG A 98 2.75 12.71 2.10
CA ARG A 98 3.92 11.98 2.58
C ARG A 98 3.76 11.59 4.05
N LEU A 99 4.02 10.32 4.34
CA LEU A 99 4.01 9.77 5.70
C LEU A 99 5.43 9.71 6.27
N LEU A 100 6.37 9.05 5.56
CA LEU A 100 7.77 8.97 5.94
C LEU A 100 8.64 8.72 4.70
N GLY A 101 9.70 9.50 4.54
CA GLY A 101 10.59 9.36 3.40
C GLY A 101 9.86 9.50 2.06
N GLN A 102 9.87 8.45 1.23
CA GLN A 102 9.15 8.39 -0.04
C GLN A 102 7.78 7.67 0.07
N ALA A 103 7.46 7.10 1.23
CA ALA A 103 6.17 6.50 1.48
C ALA A 103 5.10 7.57 1.77
N SER A 104 3.97 7.46 1.08
CA SER A 104 2.75 8.24 1.34
C SER A 104 1.75 7.44 2.19
N ASN A 105 0.68 8.09 2.64
CA ASN A 105 -0.41 7.41 3.35
C ASN A 105 -1.01 6.27 2.51
N GLY A 106 -1.15 6.48 1.19
CA GLY A 106 -1.71 5.48 0.27
C GLY A 106 -0.85 4.22 0.10
N ASP A 107 0.45 4.28 0.43
CA ASP A 107 1.35 3.13 0.30
C ASP A 107 1.28 2.17 1.50
N VAL A 108 0.76 2.63 2.63
CA VAL A 108 0.71 1.85 3.88
C VAL A 108 -0.68 1.36 4.26
N VAL A 109 -1.74 1.97 3.73
CA VAL A 109 -3.10 1.47 3.87
C VAL A 109 -3.36 0.35 2.86
N THR A 110 -4.22 -0.61 3.21
CA THR A 110 -4.63 -1.64 2.25
C THR A 110 -5.47 -1.01 1.14
N ALA A 111 -5.07 -1.25 -0.10
CA ALA A 111 -5.74 -0.73 -1.29
C ALA A 111 -6.06 -1.86 -2.28
N ASN A 112 -7.29 -1.86 -2.79
CA ASN A 112 -7.71 -2.67 -3.92
C ASN A 112 -7.58 -1.81 -5.18
N TRP A 113 -6.51 -2.04 -5.94
CA TRP A 113 -6.25 -1.23 -7.14
C TRP A 113 -7.27 -1.50 -8.26
N ALA A 114 -7.80 -2.71 -8.35
CA ALA A 114 -8.83 -3.03 -9.33
C ALA A 114 -10.14 -2.24 -9.12
N ALA A 115 -10.37 -1.71 -7.91
CA ALA A 115 -11.52 -0.88 -7.59
C ALA A 115 -11.29 0.62 -7.91
N ASP A 116 -10.03 1.06 -7.96
CA ASP A 116 -9.67 2.48 -8.16
C ASP A 116 -9.13 2.78 -9.56
N TYR A 117 -8.71 1.75 -10.31
CA TYR A 117 -8.02 1.92 -11.59
C TYR A 117 -8.65 1.08 -12.69
N SER A 118 -8.69 1.63 -13.89
CA SER A 118 -8.85 0.87 -15.12
C SER A 118 -7.48 0.43 -15.63
N ALA A 119 -7.37 -0.84 -16.04
CA ALA A 119 -6.13 -1.42 -16.51
C ALA A 119 -6.13 -1.64 -18.02
N SER A 120 -5.01 -1.36 -18.67
CA SER A 120 -4.70 -1.77 -20.05
C SER A 120 -3.37 -2.51 -20.10
N LEU A 121 -3.30 -3.59 -20.88
CA LEU A 121 -2.06 -4.32 -21.13
C LEU A 121 -1.26 -3.56 -22.19
N ILE A 122 -0.04 -3.11 -21.84
CA ILE A 122 0.81 -2.36 -22.76
C ILE A 122 1.99 -3.16 -23.29
N ALA A 123 2.45 -4.17 -22.55
CA ALA A 123 3.53 -5.05 -22.98
C ALA A 123 3.53 -6.39 -22.20
N GLU A 124 4.22 -7.35 -22.78
CA GLU A 124 4.71 -8.55 -22.11
C GLU A 124 6.22 -8.54 -22.20
N GLU A 125 6.90 -8.52 -21.07
CA GLU A 125 8.36 -8.35 -21.06
C GLU A 125 9.00 -9.03 -19.85
N THR A 126 10.29 -9.35 -19.99
CA THR A 126 11.11 -9.82 -18.87
C THR A 126 11.77 -8.64 -18.19
N ILE A 127 11.61 -8.52 -16.88
CA ILE A 127 12.24 -7.48 -16.07
C ILE A 127 13.17 -8.07 -15.01
N LYS A 128 14.08 -7.26 -14.48
CA LYS A 128 14.78 -7.56 -13.22
C LYS A 128 13.91 -7.11 -12.04
N ASP A 129 13.58 -8.04 -11.13
CA ASP A 129 12.89 -7.73 -9.90
C ASP A 129 13.80 -7.03 -8.86
N GLY A 130 13.28 -6.73 -7.67
CA GLY A 130 14.05 -6.09 -6.59
C GLY A 130 15.23 -6.92 -6.06
N ASP A 131 15.30 -8.21 -6.37
CA ASP A 131 16.39 -9.13 -6.05
C ASP A 131 17.27 -9.46 -7.26
N LYS A 132 17.10 -8.69 -8.36
CA LYS A 132 17.81 -8.82 -9.65
C LYS A 132 17.59 -10.15 -10.37
N GLN A 133 16.49 -10.83 -10.09
CA GLN A 133 16.07 -12.04 -10.80
C GLN A 133 15.22 -11.67 -12.02
N ASP A 134 15.33 -12.45 -13.09
CA ASP A 134 14.49 -12.30 -14.27
C ASP A 134 13.07 -12.77 -13.97
N ARG A 135 12.08 -11.94 -14.35
CA ARG A 135 10.64 -12.21 -14.19
C ARG A 135 9.90 -11.89 -15.48
N ASP A 136 9.18 -12.88 -16.00
CA ASP A 136 8.29 -12.68 -17.14
C ASP A 136 6.99 -12.07 -16.69
N CYS A 137 6.75 -10.83 -17.09
CA CYS A 137 5.65 -10.02 -16.57
C CYS A 137 4.71 -9.53 -17.68
N TYR A 138 3.46 -9.36 -17.29
CA TYR A 138 2.55 -8.42 -17.93
C TYR A 138 2.89 -7.02 -17.41
N ARG A 139 3.05 -6.06 -18.32
CA ARG A 139 3.13 -4.64 -17.97
C ARG A 139 1.80 -4.00 -18.21
N LEU A 140 1.13 -3.60 -17.13
CA LEU A 140 -0.15 -2.92 -17.14
C LEU A 140 0.04 -1.41 -16.99
N HIS A 141 -0.72 -0.63 -17.76
CA HIS A 141 -0.94 0.77 -17.48
C HIS A 141 -2.26 0.93 -16.75
N LEU A 142 -2.23 1.58 -15.59
CA LEU A 142 -3.38 1.79 -14.72
C LEU A 142 -3.72 3.28 -14.70
N THR A 143 -4.96 3.62 -15.04
CA THR A 143 -5.48 4.98 -14.98
C THR A 143 -6.51 5.08 -13.88
N ALA A 144 -6.37 6.07 -12.99
CA ALA A 144 -7.32 6.30 -11.92
C ALA A 144 -8.73 6.55 -12.46
N THR A 145 -9.72 5.85 -11.89
CA THR A 145 -11.15 6.01 -12.24
C THR A 145 -11.88 6.99 -11.34
N ASN A 146 -11.21 7.47 -10.28
CA ASN A 146 -11.76 8.45 -9.35
C ASN A 146 -10.66 9.42 -8.88
N PRO A 147 -11.03 10.65 -8.46
CA PRO A 147 -10.07 11.67 -8.03
C PRO A 147 -9.38 11.35 -6.68
N ASP A 148 -9.92 10.43 -5.90
CA ASP A 148 -9.41 10.06 -4.57
C ASP A 148 -8.38 8.93 -4.63
N ALA A 149 -8.10 8.40 -5.82
CA ALA A 149 -7.03 7.44 -6.03
C ALA A 149 -5.68 8.02 -5.59
N ALA A 150 -4.83 7.16 -5.01
CA ALA A 150 -3.54 7.60 -4.48
C ALA A 150 -2.63 8.24 -5.54
N TYR A 151 -2.72 7.77 -6.78
CA TYR A 151 -1.95 8.29 -7.92
C TYR A 151 -2.82 8.39 -9.16
N PRO A 152 -2.64 9.41 -10.00
CA PRO A 152 -3.42 9.57 -11.24
C PRO A 152 -3.20 8.45 -12.25
N ALA A 153 -1.97 7.97 -12.34
CA ALA A 153 -1.58 6.83 -13.18
C ALA A 153 -0.42 6.05 -12.58
N MET A 154 -0.34 4.79 -12.92
CA MET A 154 0.78 3.92 -12.55
C MET A 154 1.00 2.84 -13.60
N GLU A 155 2.21 2.31 -13.65
CA GLU A 155 2.52 1.10 -14.39
C GLU A 155 2.85 -0.02 -13.42
N LEU A 156 2.36 -1.22 -13.70
CA LEU A 156 2.49 -2.37 -12.81
C LEU A 156 3.00 -3.57 -13.59
N TRP A 157 4.08 -4.19 -13.09
CA TRP A 157 4.63 -5.43 -13.62
C TRP A 157 4.17 -6.60 -12.77
N VAL A 158 3.35 -7.43 -13.38
CA VAL A 158 2.69 -8.59 -12.76
C VAL A 158 3.24 -9.87 -13.38
N ASP A 159 3.77 -10.76 -12.56
CA ASP A 159 4.28 -12.08 -13.00
C ASP A 159 3.18 -12.88 -13.71
N LYS A 160 3.51 -13.43 -14.88
CA LYS A 160 2.57 -14.14 -15.74
C LYS A 160 2.01 -15.42 -15.14
N THR A 161 2.73 -16.04 -14.24
CA THR A 161 2.40 -17.34 -13.67
C THR A 161 1.75 -17.21 -12.30
N SER A 162 2.36 -16.42 -11.42
CA SER A 162 1.95 -16.31 -10.01
C SER A 162 1.06 -15.10 -9.72
N PHE A 163 0.91 -14.17 -10.67
CA PHE A 163 0.24 -12.87 -10.51
C PHE A 163 0.81 -11.99 -9.38
N LYS A 164 2.04 -12.28 -8.93
CA LYS A 164 2.77 -11.42 -8.00
C LYS A 164 3.17 -10.12 -8.67
N SER A 165 2.93 -8.98 -7.99
CA SER A 165 3.45 -7.68 -8.41
C SER A 165 4.95 -7.61 -8.08
N HIS A 166 5.81 -7.37 -9.06
CA HIS A 166 7.25 -7.23 -8.81
C HIS A 166 7.73 -5.80 -8.78
N LYS A 167 7.11 -4.93 -9.61
CA LYS A 167 7.49 -3.53 -9.75
C LYS A 167 6.26 -2.68 -10.03
N ALA A 168 6.25 -1.46 -9.48
CA ALA A 168 5.31 -0.42 -9.88
C ALA A 168 6.04 0.91 -10.07
N GLU A 169 5.57 1.71 -11.03
CA GLU A 169 6.00 3.08 -11.25
C GLU A 169 4.78 4.00 -11.12
N PHE A 170 4.92 5.08 -10.35
CA PHE A 170 3.84 5.99 -10.03
C PHE A 170 4.07 7.34 -10.67
N TYR A 171 3.06 7.90 -11.30
CA TYR A 171 3.17 9.10 -12.11
C TYR A 171 2.26 10.23 -11.60
N ALA A 172 2.73 11.46 -11.77
CA ALA A 172 1.94 12.67 -11.56
C ALA A 172 1.02 12.94 -12.78
N LEU A 173 0.07 13.86 -12.62
CA LEU A 173 -0.83 14.28 -13.70
C LEU A 173 -0.11 14.76 -14.97
N ASN A 174 1.06 15.37 -14.83
CA ASN A 174 1.89 15.82 -15.94
C ASN A 174 2.75 14.71 -16.56
N GLY A 175 2.56 13.45 -16.13
CA GLY A 175 3.31 12.29 -16.62
C GLY A 175 4.72 12.14 -16.05
N SER A 176 5.16 12.98 -15.10
CA SER A 176 6.47 12.81 -14.47
C SER A 176 6.46 11.64 -13.47
N LEU A 177 7.55 10.85 -13.48
CA LEU A 177 7.75 9.75 -12.54
C LEU A 177 7.95 10.30 -11.12
N LEU A 178 7.06 9.89 -10.21
CA LEU A 178 7.14 10.25 -8.80
C LEU A 178 8.05 9.31 -8.03
N LYS A 179 7.91 8.01 -8.27
CA LYS A 179 8.67 6.96 -7.58
C LYS A 179 8.54 5.62 -8.29
N THR A 180 9.50 4.73 -8.01
CA THR A 180 9.46 3.32 -8.37
C THR A 180 9.41 2.48 -7.10
N THR A 181 8.54 1.47 -7.06
CA THR A 181 8.45 0.53 -5.94
C THR A 181 8.73 -0.89 -6.44
N TYR A 182 9.58 -1.62 -5.71
CA TYR A 182 9.81 -3.04 -5.89
C TYR A 182 9.17 -3.80 -4.74
N TYR A 183 8.29 -4.77 -5.06
CA TYR A 183 7.67 -5.68 -4.09
C TYR A 183 8.48 -6.97 -4.05
N ARG A 184 8.88 -7.37 -2.84
CA ARG A 184 9.80 -8.48 -2.67
C ARG A 184 9.54 -9.23 -1.37
N ARG A 185 10.27 -10.33 -1.16
CA ARG A 185 10.12 -11.20 0.01
C ARG A 185 8.67 -11.66 0.16
N TYR A 186 8.25 -12.49 -0.82
CA TYR A 186 6.95 -13.12 -0.76
C TYR A 186 6.99 -14.28 0.22
N ASP A 187 6.33 -14.12 1.37
CA ASP A 187 6.26 -15.11 2.43
C ASP A 187 4.84 -15.70 2.53
N SER A 188 4.75 -16.95 2.99
CA SER A 188 3.48 -17.61 3.26
C SER A 188 2.89 -17.09 4.56
N VAL A 189 1.94 -16.16 4.46
CA VAL A 189 1.26 -15.51 5.58
C VAL A 189 -0.23 -15.37 5.28
N LEU A 190 -1.08 -15.54 6.29
CA LEU A 190 -2.55 -15.40 6.17
C LEU A 190 -3.11 -16.23 5.00
N ASP A 191 -2.76 -17.52 4.96
CA ASP A 191 -3.20 -18.51 3.98
C ASP A 191 -2.84 -18.16 2.51
N GLY A 192 -1.80 -17.35 2.27
CA GLY A 192 -1.35 -16.99 0.92
C GLY A 192 0.08 -16.45 0.90
N GLU A 193 0.68 -16.41 -0.28
CA GLU A 193 1.99 -15.77 -0.50
C GLU A 193 1.81 -14.27 -0.72
N ARG A 194 2.39 -13.45 0.17
CA ARG A 194 2.23 -11.99 0.14
C ARG A 194 3.56 -11.26 0.20
N PRO A 195 3.69 -10.08 -0.43
CA PRO A 195 4.91 -9.29 -0.32
C PRO A 195 5.04 -8.75 1.10
N THR A 196 6.14 -9.08 1.76
CA THR A 196 6.44 -8.60 3.12
C THR A 196 7.39 -7.42 3.13
N GLU A 197 7.98 -7.08 1.98
CA GLU A 197 8.83 -5.91 1.83
C GLU A 197 8.52 -5.15 0.55
N ALA A 198 8.44 -3.82 0.64
CA ALA A 198 8.42 -2.91 -0.49
C ALA A 198 9.58 -1.91 -0.39
N VAL A 199 10.32 -1.73 -1.49
CA VAL A 199 11.43 -0.77 -1.60
C VAL A 199 11.00 0.34 -2.55
N ILE A 200 10.82 1.55 -2.01
CA ILE A 200 10.40 2.75 -2.74
C ILE A 200 11.61 3.61 -3.03
N ILE A 201 11.83 3.93 -4.27
CA ILE A 201 12.92 4.79 -4.77
C ILE A 201 12.30 6.05 -5.37
N ASP A 202 12.78 7.21 -4.97
CA ASP A 202 12.35 8.49 -5.51
C ASP A 202 12.59 8.59 -7.02
N GLY A 203 11.63 9.14 -7.76
CA GLY A 203 11.68 9.21 -9.23
C GLY A 203 12.71 10.19 -9.79
N ILE A 204 13.21 11.12 -8.98
CA ILE A 204 14.19 12.14 -9.36
C ILE A 204 15.56 11.83 -8.76
N ASN A 205 15.59 11.46 -7.48
CA ASN A 205 16.82 11.23 -6.74
C ASN A 205 16.88 9.80 -6.18
N SER A 206 17.52 8.89 -6.90
CA SER A 206 17.65 7.48 -6.52
C SER A 206 18.39 7.21 -5.19
N GLN A 207 19.02 8.24 -4.61
CA GLN A 207 19.65 8.16 -3.28
C GLN A 207 18.63 8.28 -2.13
N LEU A 208 17.38 8.65 -2.44
CA LEU A 208 16.28 8.69 -1.49
C LEU A 208 15.47 7.40 -1.61
N VAL A 209 15.59 6.54 -0.63
CA VAL A 209 14.94 5.22 -0.61
C VAL A 209 14.13 5.07 0.68
N THR A 210 12.96 4.46 0.59
CA THR A 210 12.17 4.07 1.76
C THR A 210 11.85 2.59 1.67
N VAL A 211 12.08 1.86 2.75
CA VAL A 211 11.74 0.45 2.86
C VAL A 211 10.55 0.31 3.79
N ILE A 212 9.51 -0.36 3.31
CA ILE A 212 8.36 -0.79 4.09
C ILE A 212 8.54 -2.28 4.37
N ARG A 213 8.47 -2.69 5.64
CA ARG A 213 8.50 -4.09 6.06
C ARG A 213 7.27 -4.42 6.86
N ASN A 214 6.55 -5.45 6.41
CA ASN A 214 5.37 -5.98 7.07
C ASN A 214 5.71 -7.29 7.78
N GLN A 215 5.31 -7.40 9.05
CA GLN A 215 5.58 -8.56 9.89
C GLN A 215 4.44 -8.76 10.90
N GLN A 216 4.48 -9.85 11.65
CA GLN A 216 3.46 -10.17 12.66
C GLN A 216 2.05 -10.14 12.09
N PHE A 217 1.88 -10.85 10.97
CA PHE A 217 0.58 -11.00 10.32
C PHE A 217 -0.33 -11.90 11.16
N GLU A 218 -1.54 -11.42 11.43
CA GLU A 218 -2.54 -12.15 12.22
C GLU A 218 -3.93 -11.93 11.64
N TRP A 219 -4.76 -12.98 11.62
CA TRP A 219 -6.19 -12.80 11.43
C TRP A 219 -6.74 -12.03 12.63
N SER A 220 -7.51 -10.98 12.40
CA SER A 220 -7.89 -10.03 13.46
C SER A 220 -9.30 -9.51 13.27
N ASP A 221 -10.17 -9.88 14.17
CA ASP A 221 -11.58 -9.50 14.18
C ASP A 221 -11.79 -8.24 15.05
N VAL A 222 -11.30 -7.08 14.56
CA VAL A 222 -11.59 -5.82 15.24
C VAL A 222 -13.02 -5.34 14.95
N PRO A 223 -13.68 -4.69 15.93
CA PRO A 223 -15.05 -4.20 15.75
C PRO A 223 -15.17 -3.23 14.55
N ALA A 224 -16.28 -3.30 13.82
CA ALA A 224 -16.54 -2.40 12.69
C ALA A 224 -16.51 -0.90 13.10
N SER A 225 -16.83 -0.60 14.35
CA SER A 225 -16.75 0.76 14.91
C SER A 225 -15.34 1.36 14.88
N TRP A 226 -14.29 0.54 14.88
CA TRP A 226 -12.90 1.03 14.78
C TRP A 226 -12.65 1.74 13.45
N PHE A 227 -13.41 1.43 12.42
CA PHE A 227 -13.31 2.05 11.10
C PHE A 227 -14.29 3.21 10.90
N GLN A 228 -14.77 3.81 12.00
CA GLN A 228 -15.61 5.00 12.00
C GLN A 228 -14.84 6.19 12.60
N ARG A 229 -14.88 7.34 11.93
CA ARG A 229 -14.19 8.56 12.34
C ARG A 229 -14.52 8.97 13.79
N ASP A 230 -15.79 8.93 14.14
CA ASP A 230 -16.25 9.40 15.45
C ASP A 230 -15.86 8.45 16.59
N PHE A 231 -15.42 7.22 16.25
CA PHE A 231 -14.95 6.25 17.22
C PHE A 231 -13.44 6.37 17.51
N LEU A 232 -12.67 7.09 16.70
CA LEU A 232 -11.21 7.23 16.88
C LEU A 232 -10.76 7.64 18.28
N PRO A 233 -11.45 8.60 18.98
CA PRO A 233 -11.11 8.96 20.35
C PRO A 233 -11.28 7.85 21.38
N HIS A 234 -12.02 6.81 21.04
CA HIS A 234 -12.38 5.70 21.94
C HIS A 234 -11.53 4.45 21.73
N ILE A 235 -10.65 4.44 20.72
CA ILE A 235 -9.74 3.32 20.46
C ILE A 235 -8.68 3.32 21.55
N ARG A 236 -8.64 2.24 22.35
CA ARG A 236 -7.69 2.02 23.44
C ARG A 236 -6.64 0.98 23.05
N ASP A 237 -5.50 1.04 23.73
CA ASP A 237 -4.56 -0.09 23.75
C ASP A 237 -5.21 -1.25 24.50
N ASN A 238 -5.30 -2.42 23.86
CA ASN A 238 -5.51 -3.68 24.55
C ASN A 238 -4.15 -4.32 24.83
#